data_57c7cc4c733ba66c0240c0faa055b73b
#
_entry.id   57c7cc4c733ba66c0240c0faa055b73b
#
_cell.length_a   1.000
_cell.length_b   1.000
_cell.length_c   1.000
_cell.angle_alpha   90.00
_cell.angle_beta   90.00
_cell.angle_gamma   90.00
#
_symmetry.space_group_name_H-M   'P 1'
#
loop_
_entity.id
_entity.type
_entity.pdbx_description
1 polymer ?
#
loop_
_entity_poly.entity_id
_entity_poly.type
_entity_poly.pdbx_seq_one_letter_code
_entity_poly.pdbx_strand_id
1 'polypeptide(L)'
;RVHTHTHMLDIVSRQKSLNYEPGEFYSYTNTGYNLQAVLVERVSGMSFAEFSRTRVFEPLGMMKTEWRDDYNRIVKDRAVAYSPTREGSFRQNMPFENVHGNGGLLTTVGDLLKFTHNLQTGALWGPEFLKEMHTQGVLNSGRQIAYASGLNVGKYKGVREVQHSGGTAGYRGFLTRFPDQDLAVAVMCNAGNANPGRFARQVADLYLGEAIVTDEPAAPTVEAVEVSGADLERFTGAYILTRNQQRRAFSVVDGALRFGGAALVPIAQNRFAFGEAVFEFDAESGEQRPSAVFTTPDGDVFQMEPVEDFDPSTDDLAEFTGEYSSPEAEVTYSFKVREGSLARVDRYGRAIPVRPSGPDAFVGAGGTWVFHSEGGRVTSVSLVSGRVWDLRFERVR
;
A
#
# COMPACT_ATOMS: atom_id res chain seq x y z
N ARG A 1 13.49 9.77 17.18
CA ARG A 1 13.99 8.44 17.60
C ARG A 1 14.25 7.60 16.35
N VAL A 2 15.38 6.93 16.29
CA VAL A 2 15.72 5.96 15.22
C VAL A 2 15.02 4.65 15.53
N HIS A 3 14.32 4.09 14.55
CA HIS A 3 13.66 2.79 14.70
C HIS A 3 14.64 1.64 14.46
N THR A 4 14.60 0.63 15.33
CA THR A 4 15.39 -0.60 15.28
C THR A 4 14.46 -1.83 15.27
N HIS A 5 15.00 -3.02 15.01
CA HIS A 5 14.24 -4.28 15.14
C HIS A 5 13.61 -4.44 16.55
N THR A 6 14.31 -4.04 17.61
CA THR A 6 13.78 -4.06 18.98
C THR A 6 12.52 -3.19 19.12
N HIS A 7 12.55 -1.97 18.57
CA HIS A 7 11.36 -1.11 18.59
C HIS A 7 10.21 -1.68 17.75
N MET A 8 10.54 -2.27 16.60
CA MET A 8 9.53 -2.90 15.75
C MET A 8 8.88 -4.10 16.48
N LEU A 9 9.68 -4.96 17.10
CA LEU A 9 9.20 -6.10 17.89
C LEU A 9 8.32 -5.65 19.06
N ASP A 10 8.73 -4.59 19.76
CA ASP A 10 7.96 -4.01 20.86
C ASP A 10 6.57 -3.52 20.38
N ILE A 11 6.50 -2.80 19.27
CA ILE A 11 5.23 -2.35 18.68
C ILE A 11 4.35 -3.55 18.27
N VAL A 12 4.93 -4.50 17.55
CA VAL A 12 4.18 -5.65 17.02
C VAL A 12 3.67 -6.57 18.11
N SER A 13 4.44 -6.75 19.20
CA SER A 13 4.03 -7.59 20.34
C SER A 13 2.81 -7.06 21.09
N ARG A 14 2.47 -5.77 20.94
CA ARG A 14 1.28 -5.17 21.54
C ARG A 14 0.02 -5.30 20.69
N GLN A 15 0.14 -5.72 19.44
CA GLN A 15 -1.01 -5.92 18.55
C GLN A 15 -1.98 -6.95 19.17
N LYS A 16 -3.26 -6.58 19.27
CA LYS A 16 -4.28 -7.37 19.96
C LYS A 16 -5.02 -8.34 19.05
N SER A 17 -5.19 -7.95 17.79
CA SER A 17 -5.95 -8.71 16.80
C SER A 17 -5.32 -8.62 15.43
N LEU A 18 -5.72 -9.53 14.55
CA LEU A 18 -5.41 -9.46 13.13
C LEU A 18 -6.52 -8.69 12.40
N ASN A 19 -6.22 -8.14 11.24
CA ASN A 19 -7.23 -7.52 10.38
C ASN A 19 -8.24 -8.55 9.84
N TYR A 20 -7.82 -9.82 9.66
CA TYR A 20 -8.59 -10.93 9.12
C TYR A 20 -7.90 -12.25 9.45
N GLU A 21 -8.62 -13.36 9.32
CA GLU A 21 -8.09 -14.69 9.56
C GLU A 21 -6.97 -15.06 8.56
N PRO A 22 -5.93 -15.77 8.99
CA PRO A 22 -4.84 -16.19 8.12
C PRO A 22 -5.34 -16.95 6.88
N GLY A 23 -4.87 -16.52 5.72
CA GLY A 23 -5.26 -17.08 4.43
C GLY A 23 -6.59 -16.57 3.85
N GLU A 24 -7.33 -15.76 4.58
CA GLU A 24 -8.61 -15.20 4.11
C GLU A 24 -8.41 -14.11 3.06
N PHE A 25 -7.39 -13.27 3.24
CA PHE A 25 -7.04 -12.18 2.34
C PHE A 25 -5.53 -12.04 2.16
N TYR A 26 -5.17 -11.28 1.15
CA TYR A 26 -3.83 -10.77 0.95
C TYR A 26 -3.75 -9.30 1.36
N SER A 27 -2.78 -8.97 2.19
CA SER A 27 -2.39 -7.58 2.47
C SER A 27 -0.88 -7.48 2.56
N TYR A 28 -0.29 -6.71 1.68
CA TYR A 28 1.15 -6.46 1.70
C TYR A 28 1.57 -5.79 3.00
N THR A 29 2.55 -6.36 3.70
CA THR A 29 3.09 -5.79 4.93
C THR A 29 4.62 -5.80 4.97
N ASN A 30 5.20 -4.70 5.41
CA ASN A 30 6.64 -4.61 5.68
C ASN A 30 7.03 -5.39 6.94
N THR A 31 6.14 -5.44 7.92
CA THR A 31 6.39 -6.09 9.22
C THR A 31 6.76 -7.56 9.06
N GLY A 32 6.08 -8.28 8.17
CA GLY A 32 6.36 -9.70 7.91
C GLY A 32 7.82 -9.94 7.51
N TYR A 33 8.35 -9.12 6.60
CA TYR A 33 9.74 -9.25 6.15
C TYR A 33 10.75 -8.81 7.21
N ASN A 34 10.44 -7.82 8.04
CA ASN A 34 11.26 -7.48 9.20
C ASN A 34 11.29 -8.61 10.24
N LEU A 35 10.16 -9.28 10.46
CA LEU A 35 10.09 -10.46 11.33
C LEU A 35 10.89 -11.64 10.77
N GLN A 36 10.88 -11.84 9.46
CA GLN A 36 11.71 -12.86 8.81
C GLN A 36 13.22 -12.56 8.99
N ALA A 37 13.64 -11.30 8.89
CA ALA A 37 15.02 -10.92 9.19
C ALA A 37 15.42 -11.28 10.63
N VAL A 38 14.57 -10.95 11.61
CA VAL A 38 14.76 -11.34 13.01
C VAL A 38 14.77 -12.86 13.20
N LEU A 39 13.93 -13.60 12.48
CA LEU A 39 13.90 -15.06 12.51
C LEU A 39 15.21 -15.65 12.01
N VAL A 40 15.74 -15.14 10.90
CA VAL A 40 17.05 -15.54 10.36
C VAL A 40 18.15 -15.30 11.39
N GLU A 41 18.17 -14.13 12.06
CA GLU A 41 19.12 -13.85 13.13
C GLU A 41 19.07 -14.87 14.25
N ARG A 42 17.87 -15.20 14.74
CA ARG A 42 17.68 -16.14 15.85
C ARG A 42 18.06 -17.58 15.50
N VAL A 43 17.75 -18.00 14.28
CA VAL A 43 18.01 -19.38 13.83
C VAL A 43 19.48 -19.57 13.46
N SER A 44 20.09 -18.58 12.80
CA SER A 44 21.49 -18.67 12.34
C SER A 44 22.54 -18.33 13.41
N GLY A 45 22.15 -17.56 14.43
CA GLY A 45 23.06 -16.97 15.40
C GLY A 45 23.92 -15.83 14.83
N MET A 46 23.65 -15.37 13.61
CA MET A 46 24.34 -14.29 12.92
C MET A 46 23.40 -13.08 12.81
N SER A 47 23.93 -11.85 12.71
CA SER A 47 23.09 -10.73 12.29
C SER A 47 22.56 -10.96 10.88
N PHE A 48 21.38 -10.42 10.56
CA PHE A 48 20.81 -10.56 9.22
C PHE A 48 21.72 -9.98 8.14
N ALA A 49 22.41 -8.89 8.45
CA ALA A 49 23.39 -8.28 7.56
C ALA A 49 24.59 -9.23 7.29
N GLU A 50 25.13 -9.87 8.32
CA GLU A 50 26.23 -10.82 8.19
C GLU A 50 25.79 -12.10 7.47
N PHE A 51 24.63 -12.65 7.83
CA PHE A 51 24.04 -13.81 7.16
C PHE A 51 23.87 -13.54 5.66
N SER A 52 23.24 -12.42 5.31
CA SER A 52 23.01 -12.06 3.90
C SER A 52 24.32 -11.86 3.15
N ARG A 53 25.30 -11.20 3.77
CA ARG A 53 26.61 -10.99 3.17
C ARG A 53 27.29 -12.32 2.85
N THR A 54 27.38 -13.22 3.82
CA THR A 54 28.18 -14.46 3.70
C THR A 54 27.44 -15.57 2.94
N ARG A 55 26.11 -15.61 3.01
CA ARG A 55 25.30 -16.69 2.42
C ARG A 55 24.65 -16.33 1.08
N VAL A 56 24.60 -15.02 0.76
CA VAL A 56 23.93 -14.54 -0.46
C VAL A 56 24.87 -13.66 -1.28
N PHE A 57 25.33 -12.53 -0.73
CA PHE A 57 25.98 -11.51 -1.53
C PHE A 57 27.37 -11.93 -2.01
N GLU A 58 28.22 -12.42 -1.12
CA GLU A 58 29.56 -12.88 -1.49
C GLU A 58 29.53 -14.08 -2.46
N PRO A 59 28.73 -15.14 -2.24
CA PRO A 59 28.62 -16.24 -3.17
C PRO A 59 28.12 -15.84 -4.57
N LEU A 60 27.28 -14.79 -4.65
CA LEU A 60 26.80 -14.24 -5.94
C LEU A 60 27.72 -13.17 -6.53
N GLY A 61 28.82 -12.83 -5.85
CA GLY A 61 29.72 -11.77 -6.26
C GLY A 61 29.11 -10.35 -6.17
N MET A 62 28.10 -10.15 -5.34
CA MET A 62 27.43 -8.87 -5.11
C MET A 62 28.22 -8.01 -4.10
N MET A 63 29.45 -7.63 -4.47
CA MET A 63 30.43 -7.04 -3.55
C MET A 63 30.15 -5.58 -3.17
N LYS A 64 29.15 -4.95 -3.78
CA LYS A 64 28.68 -3.58 -3.48
C LYS A 64 27.26 -3.58 -2.92
N THR A 65 26.86 -4.69 -2.29
CA THR A 65 25.53 -4.87 -1.70
C THR A 65 25.66 -5.10 -0.20
N GLU A 66 24.94 -4.31 0.58
CA GLU A 66 24.92 -4.40 2.05
C GLU A 66 23.62 -3.88 2.63
N TRP A 67 23.27 -4.32 3.85
CA TRP A 67 22.14 -3.77 4.58
C TRP A 67 22.53 -2.46 5.28
N ARG A 68 21.61 -1.50 5.28
CA ARG A 68 21.70 -0.30 6.10
C ARG A 68 21.20 -0.61 7.52
N ASP A 69 21.99 -1.28 8.30
CA ASP A 69 21.75 -1.64 9.70
C ASP A 69 22.12 -0.49 10.68
N ASP A 70 22.96 0.46 10.24
CA ASP A 70 23.22 1.72 10.91
C ASP A 70 23.12 2.88 9.90
N TYR A 71 22.12 3.76 10.09
CA TYR A 71 21.90 4.89 9.18
C TYR A 71 23.01 5.94 9.24
N ASN A 72 23.80 5.98 10.35
CA ASN A 72 24.93 6.90 10.50
C ASN A 72 26.20 6.39 9.78
N ARG A 73 26.25 5.10 9.43
CA ARG A 73 27.42 4.55 8.76
C ARG A 73 27.65 5.25 7.42
N ILE A 74 28.87 5.71 7.22
CA ILE A 74 29.28 6.30 5.94
C ILE A 74 29.46 5.18 4.91
N VAL A 75 28.70 5.27 3.82
CA VAL A 75 28.83 4.36 2.68
C VAL A 75 29.38 5.16 1.51
N LYS A 76 30.57 4.76 1.07
CA LYS A 76 31.24 5.42 -0.05
C LYS A 76 30.43 5.27 -1.34
N ASP A 77 30.44 6.31 -2.15
CA ASP A 77 29.76 6.36 -3.46
C ASP A 77 28.23 6.19 -3.38
N ARG A 78 27.62 6.36 -2.22
CA ARG A 78 26.17 6.32 -2.05
C ARG A 78 25.51 7.54 -2.68
N ALA A 79 24.57 7.31 -3.59
CA ALA A 79 23.76 8.38 -4.17
C ALA A 79 22.95 9.11 -3.09
N VAL A 80 22.88 10.43 -3.16
CA VAL A 80 21.98 11.24 -2.32
C VAL A 80 20.57 11.21 -2.90
N ALA A 81 19.57 10.98 -2.06
CA ALA A 81 18.17 10.92 -2.46
C ALA A 81 17.45 12.25 -2.27
N TYR A 82 16.54 12.55 -3.20
CA TYR A 82 15.81 13.80 -3.27
C TYR A 82 14.31 13.59 -3.43
N SER A 83 13.54 14.53 -2.92
CA SER A 83 12.10 14.62 -3.18
C SER A 83 11.74 16.01 -3.69
N PRO A 84 10.75 16.13 -4.60
CA PRO A 84 10.30 17.42 -5.08
C PRO A 84 9.65 18.22 -3.96
N THR A 85 9.77 19.55 -4.03
CA THR A 85 9.02 20.50 -3.22
C THR A 85 7.78 20.97 -3.96
N ARG A 86 6.85 21.62 -3.25
CA ARG A 86 5.68 22.24 -3.87
C ARG A 86 6.01 23.37 -4.85
N GLU A 87 7.19 23.97 -4.68
CA GLU A 87 7.70 25.07 -5.49
C GLU A 87 8.46 24.62 -6.76
N GLY A 88 8.45 23.30 -7.04
CA GLY A 88 9.12 22.72 -8.23
C GLY A 88 10.62 22.50 -8.09
N SER A 89 11.20 22.80 -6.92
CA SER A 89 12.60 22.46 -6.61
C SER A 89 12.72 21.07 -5.96
N PHE A 90 13.94 20.66 -5.58
CA PHE A 90 14.20 19.42 -4.88
C PHE A 90 14.80 19.69 -3.50
N ARG A 91 14.45 18.86 -2.54
CA ARG A 91 15.09 18.79 -1.22
C ARG A 91 15.68 17.41 -0.99
N GLN A 92 16.77 17.35 -0.24
CA GLN A 92 17.35 16.08 0.20
C GLN A 92 16.33 15.33 1.06
N ASN A 93 16.18 14.04 0.78
CA ASN A 93 15.28 13.15 1.52
C ASN A 93 15.92 11.77 1.67
N MET A 94 16.74 11.63 2.72
CA MET A 94 17.47 10.41 3.04
C MET A 94 16.73 9.59 4.10
N PRO A 95 16.75 8.25 4.04
CA PRO A 95 16.23 7.43 5.11
C PRO A 95 17.12 7.48 6.34
N PHE A 96 16.51 7.49 7.54
CA PHE A 96 17.21 7.59 8.83
C PHE A 96 16.74 6.55 9.86
N GLU A 97 16.50 5.34 9.41
CA GLU A 97 16.07 4.20 10.22
C GLU A 97 17.09 3.06 10.16
N ASN A 98 17.12 2.20 11.18
CA ASN A 98 17.97 1.02 11.24
C ASN A 98 17.18 -0.28 11.07
N VAL A 99 15.84 -0.21 10.98
CA VAL A 99 15.01 -1.36 10.62
C VAL A 99 15.29 -1.76 9.18
N HIS A 100 15.53 -3.04 8.96
CA HIS A 100 15.84 -3.61 7.65
C HIS A 100 15.26 -5.02 7.52
N GLY A 101 15.21 -5.55 6.30
CA GLY A 101 14.54 -6.81 5.96
C GLY A 101 13.41 -6.58 4.95
N ASN A 102 12.49 -5.66 5.27
CA ASN A 102 11.50 -5.17 4.32
C ASN A 102 12.08 -4.24 3.25
N GLY A 103 13.24 -3.67 3.53
CA GLY A 103 13.97 -2.69 2.73
C GLY A 103 15.26 -2.31 3.45
N GLY A 104 15.92 -1.26 2.98
CA GLY A 104 17.19 -0.80 3.54
C GLY A 104 18.40 -1.45 2.90
N LEU A 105 18.24 -2.18 1.81
CA LEU A 105 19.33 -2.71 1.02
C LEU A 105 20.00 -1.58 0.22
N LEU A 106 21.30 -1.41 0.38
CA LEU A 106 22.16 -0.58 -0.45
C LEU A 106 22.81 -1.50 -1.49
N THR A 107 22.69 -1.16 -2.76
CA THR A 107 23.17 -2.02 -3.85
C THR A 107 23.44 -1.21 -5.12
N THR A 108 23.87 -1.88 -6.16
CA THR A 108 24.06 -1.34 -7.52
C THR A 108 23.23 -2.12 -8.53
N VAL A 109 22.93 -1.53 -9.68
CA VAL A 109 22.24 -2.26 -10.78
C VAL A 109 23.04 -3.49 -11.22
N GLY A 110 24.38 -3.40 -11.24
CA GLY A 110 25.23 -4.53 -11.58
C GLY A 110 25.10 -5.71 -10.60
N ASP A 111 25.01 -5.44 -9.31
CA ASP A 111 24.80 -6.50 -8.31
C ASP A 111 23.37 -7.06 -8.35
N LEU A 112 22.35 -6.21 -8.60
CA LEU A 112 20.99 -6.70 -8.83
C LEU A 112 20.91 -7.62 -10.05
N LEU A 113 21.63 -7.36 -11.13
CA LEU A 113 21.66 -8.24 -12.29
C LEU A 113 22.34 -9.60 -11.99
N LYS A 114 23.36 -9.64 -11.11
CA LYS A 114 23.92 -10.91 -10.62
C LYS A 114 22.88 -11.70 -9.82
N PHE A 115 22.11 -11.03 -8.96
CA PHE A 115 21.00 -11.67 -8.25
C PHE A 115 19.95 -12.24 -9.22
N THR A 116 19.55 -11.46 -10.23
CA THR A 116 18.58 -11.93 -11.23
C THR A 116 19.11 -13.10 -12.07
N HIS A 117 20.40 -13.09 -12.39
CA HIS A 117 21.03 -14.22 -13.08
C HIS A 117 20.95 -15.51 -12.23
N ASN A 118 21.16 -15.41 -10.92
CA ASN A 118 20.94 -16.56 -10.04
C ASN A 118 19.48 -16.99 -9.99
N LEU A 119 18.52 -16.07 -10.03
CA LEU A 119 17.09 -16.40 -10.13
C LEU A 119 16.72 -17.04 -11.49
N GLN A 120 17.56 -16.94 -12.50
CA GLN A 120 17.40 -17.63 -13.78
C GLN A 120 18.02 -19.02 -13.75
N THR A 121 19.24 -19.12 -13.21
CA THR A 121 20.06 -20.33 -13.31
C THR A 121 19.94 -21.29 -12.14
N GLY A 122 19.55 -20.81 -10.97
CA GLY A 122 19.53 -21.58 -9.74
C GLY A 122 20.91 -21.96 -9.21
N ALA A 123 21.96 -21.27 -9.64
CA ALA A 123 23.34 -21.66 -9.35
C ALA A 123 23.64 -21.76 -7.85
N LEU A 124 23.07 -20.86 -7.02
CA LEU A 124 23.32 -20.86 -5.57
C LEU A 124 22.34 -21.79 -4.80
N TRP A 125 21.08 -21.86 -5.21
CA TRP A 125 20.04 -22.52 -4.38
C TRP A 125 19.39 -23.71 -5.05
N GLY A 126 19.64 -23.94 -6.31
CA GLY A 126 19.05 -25.02 -7.10
C GLY A 126 17.64 -24.71 -7.62
N PRO A 127 17.14 -25.54 -8.56
CA PRO A 127 15.90 -25.29 -9.29
C PRO A 127 14.65 -25.40 -8.40
N GLU A 128 14.64 -26.29 -7.42
CA GLU A 128 13.47 -26.47 -6.53
C GLU A 128 13.22 -25.23 -5.66
N PHE A 129 14.29 -24.63 -5.15
CA PHE A 129 14.19 -23.36 -4.40
C PHE A 129 13.66 -22.24 -5.28
N LEU A 130 14.11 -22.14 -6.53
CA LEU A 130 13.61 -21.14 -7.46
C LEU A 130 12.13 -21.34 -7.80
N LYS A 131 11.71 -22.60 -7.98
CA LYS A 131 10.31 -22.94 -8.19
C LYS A 131 9.46 -22.46 -7.03
N GLU A 132 9.88 -22.73 -5.80
CA GLU A 132 9.21 -22.26 -4.58
C GLU A 132 9.16 -20.73 -4.52
N MET A 133 10.26 -20.04 -4.79
CA MET A 133 10.30 -18.56 -4.81
C MET A 133 9.30 -17.93 -5.80
N HIS A 134 9.02 -18.60 -6.92
CA HIS A 134 8.08 -18.14 -7.94
C HIS A 134 6.65 -18.68 -7.74
N THR A 135 6.43 -19.56 -6.76
CA THR A 135 5.11 -20.10 -6.47
C THR A 135 4.26 -19.02 -5.80
N GLN A 136 3.19 -18.65 -6.48
CA GLN A 136 2.23 -17.67 -6.01
C GLN A 136 1.43 -18.22 -4.83
N GLY A 137 1.12 -17.33 -3.87
CA GLY A 137 0.27 -17.68 -2.74
C GLY A 137 -1.15 -18.04 -3.19
N VAL A 138 -1.79 -18.93 -2.42
CA VAL A 138 -3.20 -19.33 -2.63
C VAL A 138 -3.95 -19.06 -1.34
N LEU A 139 -5.06 -18.33 -1.43
CA LEU A 139 -5.93 -18.06 -0.30
C LEU A 139 -6.83 -19.26 0.03
N ASN A 140 -7.45 -19.25 1.22
CA ASN A 140 -8.37 -20.30 1.65
C ASN A 140 -9.57 -20.50 0.69
N SER A 141 -9.94 -19.46 -0.07
CA SER A 141 -10.96 -19.54 -1.13
C SER A 141 -10.52 -20.31 -2.37
N GLY A 142 -9.25 -20.72 -2.46
CA GLY A 142 -8.64 -21.28 -3.67
C GLY A 142 -8.14 -20.24 -4.67
N ARG A 143 -8.35 -18.94 -4.40
CA ARG A 143 -7.88 -17.85 -5.28
C ARG A 143 -6.36 -17.71 -5.17
N GLN A 144 -5.70 -17.74 -6.31
CA GLN A 144 -4.27 -17.44 -6.42
C GLN A 144 -4.06 -15.92 -6.41
N ILE A 145 -3.06 -15.45 -5.66
CA ILE A 145 -2.65 -14.05 -5.64
C ILE A 145 -1.41 -13.85 -6.52
N ALA A 146 -1.17 -12.61 -6.96
CA ALA A 146 0.00 -12.29 -7.77
C ALA A 146 1.33 -12.38 -6.99
N TYR A 147 1.29 -12.36 -5.66
CA TYR A 147 2.47 -12.33 -4.81
C TYR A 147 3.00 -13.72 -4.49
N ALA A 148 4.31 -13.90 -4.67
CA ALA A 148 5.07 -15.08 -4.32
C ALA A 148 6.04 -14.76 -3.16
N SER A 149 7.20 -15.41 -3.08
CA SER A 149 8.20 -15.17 -2.03
C SER A 149 9.00 -13.88 -2.29
N GLY A 150 8.40 -12.72 -2.01
CA GLY A 150 9.02 -11.40 -2.22
C GLY A 150 9.00 -10.93 -3.68
N LEU A 151 8.20 -11.55 -4.53
CA LEU A 151 8.11 -11.28 -5.95
C LEU A 151 6.64 -11.19 -6.38
N ASN A 152 6.34 -10.29 -7.30
CA ASN A 152 5.08 -10.32 -8.04
C ASN A 152 5.29 -11.13 -9.32
N VAL A 153 4.42 -12.08 -9.56
CA VAL A 153 4.39 -12.94 -10.77
C VAL A 153 3.14 -12.61 -11.55
N GLY A 154 3.32 -12.17 -12.79
CA GLY A 154 2.23 -11.75 -13.65
C GLY A 154 2.64 -11.73 -15.10
N LYS A 155 2.01 -10.88 -15.88
CA LYS A 155 2.31 -10.67 -17.29
C LYS A 155 2.49 -9.16 -17.58
N TYR A 156 3.34 -8.86 -18.53
CA TYR A 156 3.47 -7.55 -19.14
C TYR A 156 3.32 -7.72 -20.66
N LYS A 157 2.29 -7.15 -21.25
CA LYS A 157 1.94 -7.28 -22.66
C LYS A 157 1.98 -8.73 -23.15
N GLY A 158 1.29 -9.63 -22.37
CA GLY A 158 1.24 -11.08 -22.65
C GLY A 158 2.47 -11.88 -22.24
N VAL A 159 3.61 -11.25 -22.03
CA VAL A 159 4.87 -11.91 -21.66
C VAL A 159 4.93 -12.11 -20.14
N ARG A 160 5.31 -13.29 -19.68
CA ARG A 160 5.49 -13.59 -18.25
C ARG A 160 6.50 -12.63 -17.62
N GLU A 161 6.07 -11.90 -16.60
CA GLU A 161 6.90 -10.95 -15.85
C GLU A 161 7.00 -11.36 -14.38
N VAL A 162 8.22 -11.33 -13.83
CA VAL A 162 8.50 -11.48 -12.40
C VAL A 162 9.21 -10.22 -11.93
N GLN A 163 8.62 -9.50 -10.97
CA GLN A 163 9.11 -8.16 -10.63
C GLN A 163 8.91 -7.81 -9.15
N HIS A 164 9.63 -6.80 -8.69
CA HIS A 164 9.31 -6.08 -7.46
C HIS A 164 9.76 -4.62 -7.54
N SER A 165 8.94 -3.75 -6.96
CA SER A 165 9.27 -2.32 -6.83
C SER A 165 9.87 -2.03 -5.45
N GLY A 166 10.59 -0.93 -5.33
CA GLY A 166 11.11 -0.44 -4.05
C GLY A 166 11.03 1.08 -3.94
N GLY A 167 10.72 1.56 -2.72
CA GLY A 167 10.73 2.98 -2.43
C GLY A 167 10.95 3.25 -0.95
N THR A 168 11.97 4.08 -0.65
CA THR A 168 12.21 4.60 0.70
C THR A 168 12.78 6.02 0.60
N ALA A 169 12.23 6.95 1.38
CA ALA A 169 12.60 8.36 1.30
C ALA A 169 12.55 8.87 -0.16
N GLY A 170 13.64 9.43 -0.67
CA GLY A 170 13.75 9.87 -2.08
C GLY A 170 14.23 8.80 -3.06
N TYR A 171 14.52 7.57 -2.63
CA TYR A 171 14.92 6.48 -3.53
C TYR A 171 13.71 5.76 -4.13
N ARG A 172 13.85 5.34 -5.38
CA ARG A 172 12.91 4.49 -6.11
C ARG A 172 13.67 3.42 -6.85
N GLY A 173 13.20 2.18 -6.79
CA GLY A 173 13.81 1.06 -7.50
C GLY A 173 12.77 0.18 -8.16
N PHE A 174 13.14 -0.48 -9.23
CA PHE A 174 12.34 -1.51 -9.88
C PHE A 174 13.25 -2.54 -10.49
N LEU A 175 12.95 -3.79 -10.22
CA LEU A 175 13.62 -4.95 -10.80
C LEU A 175 12.57 -5.79 -11.49
N THR A 176 12.73 -6.06 -12.78
CA THR A 176 11.83 -6.90 -13.55
C THR A 176 12.62 -7.93 -14.35
N ARG A 177 12.01 -9.09 -14.52
CA ARG A 177 12.52 -10.22 -15.30
C ARG A 177 11.43 -10.76 -16.20
N PHE A 178 11.85 -11.20 -17.37
CA PHE A 178 11.09 -11.97 -18.32
C PHE A 178 11.80 -13.32 -18.50
N PRO A 179 11.48 -14.31 -17.61
CA PRO A 179 12.26 -15.53 -17.51
C PRO A 179 12.34 -16.32 -18.79
N ASP A 180 11.27 -16.32 -19.58
CA ASP A 180 11.17 -17.10 -20.83
C ASP A 180 11.97 -16.46 -21.99
N GLN A 181 12.35 -15.16 -21.85
CA GLN A 181 13.17 -14.41 -22.81
C GLN A 181 14.59 -14.15 -22.28
N ASP A 182 14.95 -14.72 -21.12
CA ASP A 182 16.24 -14.49 -20.45
C ASP A 182 16.60 -12.99 -20.33
N LEU A 183 15.59 -12.14 -20.13
CA LEU A 183 15.74 -10.70 -20.01
C LEU A 183 15.50 -10.24 -18.57
N ALA A 184 16.39 -9.37 -18.08
CA ALA A 184 16.19 -8.65 -16.82
C ALA A 184 16.55 -7.19 -16.98
N VAL A 185 15.77 -6.31 -16.32
CA VAL A 185 16.02 -4.86 -16.29
C VAL A 185 15.95 -4.39 -14.84
N ALA A 186 17.02 -3.70 -14.39
CA ALA A 186 17.10 -3.08 -13.08
C ALA A 186 17.19 -1.56 -13.24
N VAL A 187 16.33 -0.81 -12.58
CA VAL A 187 16.35 0.65 -12.58
C VAL A 187 16.37 1.15 -11.14
N MET A 188 17.31 2.02 -10.83
CA MET A 188 17.44 2.68 -9.54
C MET A 188 17.48 4.20 -9.75
N CYS A 189 16.63 4.91 -9.02
CA CYS A 189 16.52 6.36 -9.08
C CYS A 189 16.69 6.96 -7.69
N ASN A 190 17.31 8.13 -7.63
CA ASN A 190 17.46 8.92 -6.41
C ASN A 190 16.51 10.13 -6.36
N ALA A 191 15.44 10.09 -7.15
CA ALA A 191 14.37 11.10 -7.20
C ALA A 191 13.03 10.50 -6.78
N GLY A 192 12.42 11.05 -5.74
CA GLY A 192 11.21 10.50 -5.11
C GLY A 192 9.94 10.53 -5.98
N ASN A 193 9.94 11.28 -7.08
CA ASN A 193 8.89 11.31 -8.09
C ASN A 193 9.20 10.51 -9.35
N ALA A 194 10.33 9.78 -9.40
CA ALA A 194 10.64 8.91 -10.52
C ALA A 194 9.71 7.69 -10.56
N ASN A 195 9.42 7.22 -11.77
CA ASN A 195 8.70 5.97 -12.00
C ASN A 195 9.63 4.93 -12.65
N PRO A 196 10.43 4.21 -11.86
CA PRO A 196 11.40 3.26 -12.38
C PRO A 196 10.76 2.07 -13.10
N GLY A 197 9.52 1.68 -12.72
CA GLY A 197 8.78 0.63 -13.41
C GLY A 197 8.46 1.00 -14.85
N ARG A 198 8.02 2.24 -15.09
CA ARG A 198 7.82 2.75 -16.46
C ARG A 198 9.13 2.72 -17.25
N PHE A 199 10.22 3.19 -16.67
CA PHE A 199 11.52 3.21 -17.36
C PHE A 199 12.00 1.80 -17.68
N ALA A 200 11.91 0.87 -16.72
CA ALA A 200 12.31 -0.51 -16.93
C ALA A 200 11.50 -1.19 -18.04
N ARG A 201 10.19 -0.99 -18.07
CA ARG A 201 9.32 -1.57 -19.10
C ARG A 201 9.53 -0.92 -20.48
N GLN A 202 9.81 0.37 -20.55
CA GLN A 202 10.22 1.01 -21.81
C GLN A 202 11.53 0.43 -22.36
N VAL A 203 12.50 0.11 -21.48
CA VAL A 203 13.72 -0.60 -21.90
C VAL A 203 13.38 -2.02 -22.34
N ALA A 204 12.56 -2.75 -21.57
CA ALA A 204 12.15 -4.11 -21.90
C ALA A 204 11.45 -4.19 -23.27
N ASP A 205 10.60 -3.20 -23.61
CA ASP A 205 9.92 -3.13 -24.91
C ASP A 205 10.90 -3.18 -26.10
N LEU A 206 12.09 -2.61 -25.95
CA LEU A 206 13.13 -2.62 -27.01
C LEU A 206 13.73 -4.01 -27.26
N TYR A 207 13.71 -4.88 -26.23
CA TYR A 207 14.32 -6.21 -26.30
C TYR A 207 13.31 -7.34 -26.46
N LEU A 208 12.07 -7.14 -26.00
CA LEU A 208 11.01 -8.16 -26.09
C LEU A 208 10.51 -8.33 -27.53
N GLY A 209 10.51 -7.26 -28.34
CA GLY A 209 10.18 -7.33 -29.75
C GLY A 209 8.91 -8.12 -30.06
N GLU A 210 9.05 -9.16 -30.88
CA GLU A 210 7.95 -10.04 -31.29
C GLU A 210 7.38 -10.93 -30.16
N ALA A 211 8.05 -11.02 -29.02
CA ALA A 211 7.50 -11.73 -27.87
C ALA A 211 6.34 -10.98 -27.22
N ILE A 212 6.23 -9.69 -27.45
CA ILE A 212 5.07 -8.91 -27.03
C ILE A 212 3.85 -9.36 -27.81
N VAL A 213 2.85 -9.86 -27.10
CA VAL A 213 1.56 -10.21 -27.69
C VAL A 213 0.78 -8.91 -27.89
N THR A 214 0.83 -8.39 -29.13
CA THR A 214 0.09 -7.18 -29.52
C THR A 214 -1.42 -7.41 -29.56
N ASP A 215 -1.81 -8.70 -29.63
CA ASP A 215 -3.20 -9.19 -29.59
C ASP A 215 -3.66 -9.63 -28.20
N GLU A 216 -2.94 -9.32 -27.11
CA GLU A 216 -3.70 -9.27 -25.87
C GLU A 216 -4.83 -8.30 -26.13
N PRO A 217 -6.11 -8.73 -25.98
CA PRO A 217 -7.20 -7.78 -26.10
C PRO A 217 -6.80 -6.65 -25.14
N ALA A 218 -6.50 -5.48 -25.70
CA ALA A 218 -6.26 -4.27 -24.93
C ALA A 218 -7.30 -4.32 -23.85
N ALA A 219 -6.87 -4.28 -22.57
CA ALA A 219 -7.78 -4.37 -21.42
C ALA A 219 -9.11 -3.83 -21.91
N PRO A 220 -10.15 -4.68 -22.07
CA PRO A 220 -11.14 -4.54 -23.11
C PRO A 220 -11.39 -3.08 -23.33
N THR A 221 -11.12 -2.53 -24.55
CA THR A 221 -11.50 -1.16 -24.86
C THR A 221 -12.99 -1.23 -24.64
N VAL A 222 -13.35 -1.06 -23.39
CA VAL A 222 -14.73 -1.08 -22.98
C VAL A 222 -15.24 0.13 -23.69
N GLU A 223 -16.02 -0.08 -24.76
CA GLU A 223 -16.71 1.02 -25.40
C GLU A 223 -17.39 1.76 -24.27
N ALA A 224 -16.93 3.00 -24.05
CA ALA A 224 -17.47 3.78 -22.94
C ALA A 224 -18.97 3.92 -23.17
N VAL A 225 -19.74 3.36 -22.26
CA VAL A 225 -21.20 3.45 -22.33
C VAL A 225 -21.59 4.84 -21.88
N GLU A 226 -22.45 5.52 -22.63
CA GLU A 226 -23.02 6.78 -22.16
C GLU A 226 -23.96 6.51 -20.98
N VAL A 227 -23.64 7.10 -19.84
CA VAL A 227 -24.47 7.06 -18.63
C VAL A 227 -25.06 8.45 -18.42
N SER A 228 -26.36 8.54 -18.19
CA SER A 228 -27.04 9.82 -18.00
C SER A 228 -26.50 10.54 -16.74
N GLY A 229 -26.50 11.89 -16.78
CA GLY A 229 -26.10 12.67 -15.61
C GLY A 229 -26.94 12.36 -14.37
N ALA A 230 -28.24 12.06 -14.54
CA ALA A 230 -29.12 11.70 -13.46
C ALA A 230 -28.74 10.33 -12.82
N ASP A 231 -28.32 9.36 -13.63
CA ASP A 231 -27.86 8.08 -13.14
C ASP A 231 -26.51 8.22 -12.45
N LEU A 232 -25.60 9.06 -12.96
CA LEU A 232 -24.31 9.33 -12.32
C LEU A 232 -24.47 9.96 -10.92
N GLU A 233 -25.44 10.88 -10.77
CA GLU A 233 -25.70 11.53 -9.48
C GLU A 233 -26.15 10.54 -8.39
N ARG A 234 -26.83 9.45 -8.76
CA ARG A 234 -27.23 8.38 -7.82
C ARG A 234 -26.03 7.67 -7.20
N PHE A 235 -24.88 7.65 -7.87
CA PHE A 235 -23.66 6.99 -7.41
C PHE A 235 -22.75 7.92 -6.61
N THR A 236 -23.12 9.18 -6.44
CA THR A 236 -22.31 10.16 -5.70
C THR A 236 -22.44 10.02 -4.19
N GLY A 237 -21.52 10.65 -3.47
CA GLY A 237 -21.50 10.68 -2.01
C GLY A 237 -20.46 9.76 -1.40
N ALA A 238 -20.54 9.58 -0.09
CA ALA A 238 -19.63 8.76 0.66
C ALA A 238 -20.12 7.30 0.75
N TYR A 239 -19.17 6.38 0.64
CA TYR A 239 -19.37 4.94 0.82
C TYR A 239 -18.37 4.39 1.82
N ILE A 240 -18.76 3.35 2.54
CA ILE A 240 -17.88 2.60 3.44
C ILE A 240 -17.61 1.22 2.85
N LEU A 241 -16.35 0.81 2.80
CA LEU A 241 -16.00 -0.57 2.60
C LEU A 241 -16.29 -1.33 3.90
N THR A 242 -17.31 -2.18 3.91
CA THR A 242 -17.86 -2.79 5.13
C THR A 242 -16.81 -3.57 5.91
N ARG A 243 -15.87 -4.18 5.21
CA ARG A 243 -14.85 -5.04 5.79
C ARG A 243 -13.75 -4.28 6.57
N ASN A 244 -13.24 -3.20 6.00
CA ASN A 244 -12.08 -2.49 6.56
C ASN A 244 -12.41 -1.06 6.99
N GLN A 245 -13.69 -0.70 7.00
CA GLN A 245 -14.21 0.59 7.42
C GLN A 245 -13.61 1.80 6.67
N GLN A 246 -12.91 1.56 5.55
CA GLN A 246 -12.38 2.65 4.73
C GLN A 246 -13.50 3.39 4.01
N ARG A 247 -13.43 4.70 4.06
CA ARG A 247 -14.39 5.57 3.35
C ARG A 247 -13.90 5.85 1.94
N ARG A 248 -14.84 5.86 1.01
CA ARG A 248 -14.64 6.23 -0.40
C ARG A 248 -15.68 7.26 -0.77
N ALA A 249 -15.32 8.24 -1.56
CA ALA A 249 -16.26 9.25 -2.03
C ALA A 249 -16.24 9.34 -3.56
N PHE A 250 -17.44 9.44 -4.13
CA PHE A 250 -17.65 9.67 -5.54
C PHE A 250 -18.31 11.02 -5.75
N SER A 251 -17.96 11.68 -6.84
CA SER A 251 -18.52 12.97 -7.25
C SER A 251 -18.67 13.02 -8.76
N VAL A 252 -19.62 13.80 -9.27
CA VAL A 252 -19.72 14.11 -10.70
C VAL A 252 -19.03 15.44 -10.96
N VAL A 253 -18.08 15.44 -11.88
CA VAL A 253 -17.39 16.67 -12.33
C VAL A 253 -17.22 16.57 -13.85
N ASP A 254 -17.61 17.62 -14.58
CA ASP A 254 -17.57 17.67 -16.05
C ASP A 254 -18.29 16.50 -16.72
N GLY A 255 -19.43 16.05 -16.14
CA GLY A 255 -20.22 14.94 -16.66
C GLY A 255 -19.63 13.54 -16.48
N ALA A 256 -18.59 13.39 -15.69
CA ALA A 256 -17.96 12.12 -15.39
C ALA A 256 -18.01 11.79 -13.89
N LEU A 257 -18.31 10.54 -13.55
CA LEU A 257 -18.15 10.02 -12.19
C LEU A 257 -16.67 9.96 -11.84
N ARG A 258 -16.29 10.49 -10.69
CA ARG A 258 -14.90 10.56 -10.23
C ARG A 258 -14.71 9.87 -8.89
N PHE A 259 -13.56 9.24 -8.75
CA PHE A 259 -13.06 8.66 -7.51
C PHE A 259 -11.66 9.21 -7.21
N GLY A 260 -11.48 9.82 -6.03
CA GLY A 260 -10.20 10.42 -5.64
C GLY A 260 -9.70 11.49 -6.63
N GLY A 261 -10.60 12.19 -7.33
CA GLY A 261 -10.29 13.20 -8.34
C GLY A 261 -10.02 12.66 -9.77
N ALA A 262 -9.82 11.35 -9.94
CA ALA A 262 -9.68 10.72 -11.25
C ALA A 262 -11.06 10.36 -11.83
N ALA A 263 -11.26 10.58 -13.13
CA ALA A 263 -12.47 10.15 -13.82
C ALA A 263 -12.48 8.63 -13.97
N LEU A 264 -13.65 8.03 -13.71
CA LEU A 264 -13.91 6.62 -13.96
C LEU A 264 -14.39 6.43 -15.41
N VAL A 265 -14.07 5.30 -15.99
CA VAL A 265 -14.53 4.93 -17.34
C VAL A 265 -15.81 4.07 -17.20
N PRO A 266 -16.99 4.54 -17.67
CA PRO A 266 -18.20 3.73 -17.61
C PRO A 266 -18.09 2.57 -18.60
N ILE A 267 -18.26 1.35 -18.11
CA ILE A 267 -18.16 0.09 -18.85
C ILE A 267 -19.51 -0.65 -18.96
N ALA A 268 -20.48 -0.22 -18.14
CA ALA A 268 -21.91 -0.50 -18.22
C ALA A 268 -22.64 0.62 -17.50
N GLN A 269 -24.00 0.60 -17.50
CA GLN A 269 -24.81 1.64 -16.86
C GLN A 269 -24.51 1.82 -15.36
N ASN A 270 -24.09 0.76 -14.68
CA ASN A 270 -23.77 0.72 -13.25
C ASN A 270 -22.35 0.24 -12.95
N ARG A 271 -21.50 0.06 -13.97
CA ARG A 271 -20.13 -0.43 -13.79
C ARG A 271 -19.12 0.55 -14.34
N PHE A 272 -18.09 0.83 -13.54
CA PHE A 272 -17.09 1.85 -13.84
C PHE A 272 -15.68 1.29 -13.60
N ALA A 273 -14.80 1.42 -14.59
CA ALA A 273 -13.41 1.02 -14.49
C ALA A 273 -12.55 2.14 -13.89
N PHE A 274 -11.63 1.76 -13.04
CA PHE A 274 -10.56 2.57 -12.47
C PHE A 274 -9.21 1.87 -12.70
N GLY A 275 -8.60 2.08 -13.86
CA GLY A 275 -7.53 1.21 -14.33
C GLY A 275 -8.06 -0.22 -14.51
N GLU A 276 -7.43 -1.20 -13.88
CA GLU A 276 -7.86 -2.60 -13.88
C GLU A 276 -8.90 -2.92 -12.77
N ALA A 277 -9.13 -1.99 -11.85
CA ALA A 277 -10.15 -2.14 -10.81
C ALA A 277 -11.55 -1.79 -11.35
N VAL A 278 -12.60 -2.33 -10.73
CA VAL A 278 -13.99 -2.10 -11.15
C VAL A 278 -14.85 -1.75 -9.95
N PHE A 279 -15.67 -0.71 -10.09
CA PHE A 279 -16.80 -0.40 -9.21
C PHE A 279 -18.09 -0.83 -9.91
N GLU A 280 -18.95 -1.59 -9.21
CA GLU A 280 -20.25 -2.03 -9.69
C GLU A 280 -21.30 -1.65 -8.67
N PHE A 281 -22.24 -0.78 -9.05
CA PHE A 281 -23.33 -0.30 -8.20
C PHE A 281 -24.58 -1.16 -8.39
N ASP A 282 -25.32 -1.43 -7.30
CA ASP A 282 -26.59 -2.16 -7.35
C ASP A 282 -27.72 -1.27 -7.91
N ALA A 283 -27.79 -1.19 -9.23
CA ALA A 283 -28.77 -0.36 -9.92
C ALA A 283 -30.22 -0.85 -9.75
N GLU A 284 -30.42 -2.12 -9.36
CA GLU A 284 -31.75 -2.74 -9.24
C GLU A 284 -32.38 -2.50 -7.87
N SER A 285 -31.64 -2.05 -6.87
CA SER A 285 -32.12 -1.82 -5.50
C SER A 285 -33.25 -0.79 -5.42
N GLY A 286 -33.41 0.08 -6.42
CA GLY A 286 -34.36 1.19 -6.38
C GLY A 286 -34.04 2.29 -5.37
N GLU A 287 -32.91 2.17 -4.66
CA GLU A 287 -32.48 3.13 -3.66
C GLU A 287 -31.91 4.40 -4.33
N GLN A 288 -32.07 5.52 -3.66
CA GLN A 288 -31.53 6.80 -4.13
C GLN A 288 -29.99 6.76 -4.25
N ARG A 289 -29.33 6.05 -3.33
CA ARG A 289 -27.89 5.80 -3.34
C ARG A 289 -27.66 4.30 -3.12
N PRO A 290 -27.39 3.53 -4.19
CA PRO A 290 -27.28 2.08 -4.10
C PRO A 290 -25.96 1.64 -3.45
N SER A 291 -25.95 0.44 -2.87
CA SER A 291 -24.70 -0.24 -2.50
C SER A 291 -23.84 -0.52 -3.72
N ALA A 292 -22.59 -0.85 -3.50
CA ALA A 292 -21.66 -1.15 -4.59
C ALA A 292 -20.68 -2.26 -4.22
N VAL A 293 -20.05 -2.83 -5.24
CA VAL A 293 -18.97 -3.79 -5.12
C VAL A 293 -17.70 -3.17 -5.75
N PHE A 294 -16.63 -3.17 -5.01
CA PHE A 294 -15.31 -2.78 -5.51
C PHE A 294 -14.45 -4.02 -5.71
N THR A 295 -14.04 -4.30 -6.94
CA THR A 295 -13.13 -5.39 -7.28
C THR A 295 -11.76 -4.80 -7.62
N THR A 296 -10.73 -5.22 -6.90
CA THR A 296 -9.34 -4.81 -7.15
C THR A 296 -8.75 -5.52 -8.37
N PRO A 297 -7.62 -5.03 -8.94
CA PRO A 297 -6.91 -5.74 -10.01
C PRO A 297 -6.50 -7.17 -9.63
N ASP A 298 -6.20 -7.41 -8.36
CA ASP A 298 -5.84 -8.73 -7.83
C ASP A 298 -7.08 -9.63 -7.58
N GLY A 299 -8.29 -9.14 -7.88
CA GLY A 299 -9.54 -9.87 -7.72
C GLY A 299 -10.09 -9.89 -6.29
N ASP A 300 -9.59 -9.04 -5.38
CA ASP A 300 -10.23 -8.85 -4.07
C ASP A 300 -11.56 -8.10 -4.24
N VAL A 301 -12.59 -8.60 -3.56
CA VAL A 301 -13.94 -8.05 -3.63
C VAL A 301 -14.30 -7.40 -2.29
N PHE A 302 -14.69 -6.14 -2.34
CA PHE A 302 -15.15 -5.37 -1.19
C PHE A 302 -16.58 -4.90 -1.40
N GLN A 303 -17.45 -5.20 -0.45
CA GLN A 303 -18.78 -4.62 -0.38
C GLN A 303 -18.67 -3.17 0.09
N MET A 304 -19.46 -2.30 -0.53
CA MET A 304 -19.51 -0.87 -0.23
C MET A 304 -20.95 -0.48 0.05
N GLU A 305 -21.19 0.11 1.21
CA GLU A 305 -22.49 0.64 1.59
C GLU A 305 -22.46 2.17 1.53
N PRO A 306 -23.54 2.81 1.06
CA PRO A 306 -23.64 4.25 1.11
C PRO A 306 -23.66 4.73 2.57
N VAL A 307 -23.05 5.88 2.80
CA VAL A 307 -23.02 6.52 4.12
C VAL A 307 -23.93 7.74 4.07
N GLU A 308 -24.73 7.93 5.09
CA GLU A 308 -25.55 9.13 5.23
C GLU A 308 -24.69 10.38 5.27
N ASP A 309 -25.16 11.42 4.61
CA ASP A 309 -24.50 12.73 4.67
C ASP A 309 -24.63 13.28 6.10
N PHE A 310 -23.52 13.76 6.63
CA PHE A 310 -23.45 14.28 7.99
C PHE A 310 -22.82 15.66 7.96
N ASP A 311 -23.64 16.66 8.25
CA ASP A 311 -23.23 18.08 8.39
C ASP A 311 -23.48 18.52 9.83
N PRO A 312 -22.59 18.18 10.76
CA PRO A 312 -22.80 18.39 12.18
C PRO A 312 -22.70 19.86 12.57
N SER A 313 -23.59 20.27 13.46
CA SER A 313 -23.44 21.52 14.20
C SER A 313 -22.25 21.45 15.18
N THR A 314 -21.84 22.59 15.71
CA THR A 314 -20.78 22.63 16.74
C THR A 314 -21.16 21.83 17.99
N ASP A 315 -22.45 21.79 18.33
CA ASP A 315 -22.95 21.05 19.49
C ASP A 315 -22.92 19.53 19.23
N ASP A 316 -23.23 19.08 18.00
CA ASP A 316 -23.08 17.66 17.61
C ASP A 316 -21.62 17.22 17.68
N LEU A 317 -20.70 18.10 17.27
CA LEU A 317 -19.26 17.80 17.33
C LEU A 317 -18.73 17.70 18.78
N ALA A 318 -19.43 18.26 19.75
CA ALA A 318 -18.97 18.24 21.16
C ALA A 318 -18.94 16.83 21.74
N GLU A 319 -19.79 15.90 21.27
CA GLU A 319 -19.81 14.52 21.78
C GLU A 319 -18.56 13.72 21.44
N PHE A 320 -17.90 14.05 20.31
CA PHE A 320 -16.66 13.41 19.85
C PHE A 320 -15.41 13.98 20.54
N THR A 321 -15.54 15.07 21.30
CA THR A 321 -14.41 15.67 22.01
C THR A 321 -13.98 14.82 23.20
N GLY A 322 -12.70 14.88 23.54
CA GLY A 322 -12.15 14.13 24.66
C GLY A 322 -10.71 13.71 24.45
N GLU A 323 -10.20 12.94 25.39
CA GLU A 323 -8.91 12.26 25.29
C GLU A 323 -9.13 10.78 25.11
N TYR A 324 -8.42 10.20 24.14
CA TYR A 324 -8.52 8.81 23.74
C TYR A 324 -7.13 8.18 23.74
N SER A 325 -6.97 7.07 24.43
CA SER A 325 -5.68 6.41 24.63
C SER A 325 -5.67 4.98 24.09
N SER A 326 -4.61 4.63 23.37
CA SER A 326 -4.37 3.28 22.90
C SER A 326 -3.17 2.67 23.61
N PRO A 327 -3.35 1.59 24.40
CA PRO A 327 -2.23 0.85 24.96
C PRO A 327 -1.40 0.13 23.89
N GLU A 328 -2.02 -0.23 22.76
CA GLU A 328 -1.34 -0.84 21.62
C GLU A 328 -0.36 0.13 20.94
N ALA A 329 -0.81 1.36 20.68
CA ALA A 329 0.00 2.41 20.08
C ALA A 329 0.84 3.21 21.09
N GLU A 330 0.58 3.07 22.41
CA GLU A 330 1.19 3.87 23.49
C GLU A 330 1.09 5.37 23.25
N VAL A 331 -0.08 5.80 22.77
CA VAL A 331 -0.32 7.20 22.50
C VAL A 331 -1.72 7.61 22.93
N THR A 332 -1.85 8.86 23.38
CA THR A 332 -3.13 9.50 23.64
C THR A 332 -3.32 10.64 22.65
N TYR A 333 -4.48 10.69 22.02
CA TYR A 333 -4.91 11.80 21.19
C TYR A 333 -6.05 12.55 21.84
N SER A 334 -6.09 13.89 21.66
CA SER A 334 -7.21 14.71 22.05
C SER A 334 -7.98 15.12 20.80
N PHE A 335 -9.31 15.08 20.89
CA PHE A 335 -10.20 15.69 19.90
C PHE A 335 -10.87 16.92 20.53
N LYS A 336 -10.89 18.02 19.80
CA LYS A 336 -11.44 19.32 20.25
C LYS A 336 -12.13 20.00 19.09
N VAL A 337 -13.20 20.75 19.39
CA VAL A 337 -13.77 21.67 18.42
C VAL A 337 -12.90 22.91 18.32
N ARG A 338 -12.53 23.28 17.10
CA ARG A 338 -11.75 24.48 16.77
C ARG A 338 -12.33 25.09 15.49
N GLU A 339 -12.65 26.37 15.55
CA GLU A 339 -13.18 27.13 14.40
C GLU A 339 -14.37 26.42 13.74
N GLY A 340 -15.29 25.87 14.55
CA GLY A 340 -16.49 25.18 14.08
C GLY A 340 -16.25 23.76 13.51
N SER A 341 -15.04 23.22 13.60
CA SER A 341 -14.70 21.89 13.09
C SER A 341 -14.07 21.03 14.17
N LEU A 342 -14.27 19.70 14.09
CA LEU A 342 -13.55 18.75 14.93
C LEU A 342 -12.08 18.71 14.48
N ALA A 343 -11.16 18.71 15.43
CA ALA A 343 -9.73 18.63 15.17
C ALA A 343 -9.05 17.65 16.12
N ARG A 344 -8.17 16.82 15.58
CA ARG A 344 -7.25 16.01 16.38
C ARG A 344 -6.06 16.89 16.81
N VAL A 345 -5.78 16.92 18.08
CA VAL A 345 -4.64 17.67 18.64
C VAL A 345 -3.44 16.73 18.78
N ASP A 346 -2.32 17.10 18.18
CA ASP A 346 -1.08 16.34 18.30
C ASP A 346 -0.34 16.64 19.63
N ARG A 347 0.71 15.85 19.91
CA ARG A 347 1.53 16.00 21.14
C ARG A 347 2.22 17.37 21.28
N TYR A 348 2.25 18.17 20.22
CA TYR A 348 2.80 19.53 20.23
C TYR A 348 1.71 20.60 20.39
N GLY A 349 0.46 20.19 20.61
CA GLY A 349 -0.69 21.09 20.75
C GLY A 349 -1.24 21.61 19.41
N ARG A 350 -0.74 21.12 18.27
CA ARG A 350 -1.21 21.55 16.96
C ARG A 350 -2.52 20.84 16.63
N ALA A 351 -3.55 21.63 16.36
CA ALA A 351 -4.84 21.13 15.89
C ALA A 351 -4.78 20.79 14.39
N ILE A 352 -5.17 19.60 14.04
CA ILE A 352 -5.24 19.09 12.66
C ILE A 352 -6.73 18.81 12.40
N PRO A 353 -7.39 19.59 11.53
CA PRO A 353 -8.81 19.40 11.25
C PRO A 353 -9.10 18.03 10.68
N VAL A 354 -10.24 17.46 11.10
CA VAL A 354 -10.83 16.27 10.49
C VAL A 354 -12.22 16.62 9.95
N ARG A 355 -12.59 16.05 8.81
CA ARG A 355 -13.83 16.37 8.11
C ARG A 355 -14.83 15.23 8.31
N PRO A 356 -16.12 15.52 8.51
CA PRO A 356 -17.14 14.50 8.57
C PRO A 356 -17.11 13.60 7.31
N SER A 357 -17.34 12.32 7.51
CA SER A 357 -17.49 11.33 6.43
C SER A 357 -18.55 10.28 6.77
N GLY A 358 -19.48 10.68 7.60
CA GLY A 358 -20.60 9.93 8.12
C GLY A 358 -20.89 10.32 9.58
N PRO A 359 -22.00 9.85 10.15
CA PRO A 359 -22.44 10.25 11.49
C PRO A 359 -21.45 9.96 12.61
N ASP A 360 -20.63 8.94 12.43
CA ASP A 360 -19.68 8.41 13.42
C ASP A 360 -18.23 8.52 12.98
N ALA A 361 -17.94 9.12 11.81
CA ALA A 361 -16.61 9.04 11.22
C ALA A 361 -16.12 10.38 10.65
N PHE A 362 -14.82 10.61 10.80
CA PHE A 362 -14.13 11.82 10.33
C PHE A 362 -12.84 11.47 9.60
N VAL A 363 -12.57 12.08 8.45
CA VAL A 363 -11.37 11.86 7.64
C VAL A 363 -10.37 13.00 7.82
N GLY A 364 -9.12 12.67 8.02
CA GLY A 364 -8.01 13.60 8.18
C GLY A 364 -7.02 13.12 9.25
N ALA A 365 -5.99 13.92 9.48
CA ALA A 365 -4.99 13.64 10.53
C ALA A 365 -4.40 12.21 10.46
N GLY A 366 -4.20 11.67 9.24
CA GLY A 366 -3.54 10.38 9.04
C GLY A 366 -4.47 9.20 8.72
N GLY A 367 -5.79 9.38 8.67
CA GLY A 367 -6.72 8.32 8.31
C GLY A 367 -8.17 8.69 8.50
N THR A 368 -9.02 7.68 8.65
CA THR A 368 -10.42 7.81 9.08
C THR A 368 -10.48 7.48 10.56
N TRP A 369 -11.15 8.33 11.33
CA TRP A 369 -11.42 8.19 12.75
C TRP A 369 -12.89 7.79 12.91
N VAL A 370 -13.13 6.56 13.31
CA VAL A 370 -14.49 6.00 13.49
C VAL A 370 -14.77 5.95 14.98
N PHE A 371 -15.74 6.75 15.43
CA PHE A 371 -16.14 6.82 16.83
C PHE A 371 -17.19 5.75 17.14
N HIS A 372 -17.09 5.15 18.31
CA HIS A 372 -17.98 4.10 18.77
C HIS A 372 -18.70 4.57 20.03
N SER A 373 -20.01 4.38 20.03
CA SER A 373 -20.87 4.79 21.14
C SER A 373 -21.51 3.59 21.83
N GLU A 374 -21.57 3.65 23.16
CA GLU A 374 -22.29 2.70 23.99
C GLU A 374 -23.25 3.48 24.89
N GLY A 375 -24.54 3.08 24.92
CA GLY A 375 -25.55 3.76 25.71
C GLY A 375 -25.72 5.24 25.35
N GLY A 376 -25.52 5.62 24.09
CA GLY A 376 -25.66 6.98 23.60
C GLY A 376 -24.48 7.92 23.95
N ARG A 377 -23.34 7.37 24.36
CA ARG A 377 -22.12 8.12 24.66
C ARG A 377 -20.94 7.55 23.90
N VAL A 378 -20.12 8.40 23.31
CA VAL A 378 -18.86 8.00 22.65
C VAL A 378 -17.90 7.43 23.70
N THR A 379 -17.50 6.18 23.55
CA THR A 379 -16.61 5.45 24.47
C THR A 379 -15.22 5.20 23.91
N SER A 380 -15.09 5.15 22.58
CA SER A 380 -13.81 4.88 21.93
C SER A 380 -13.77 5.45 20.50
N VAL A 381 -12.58 5.47 19.90
CA VAL A 381 -12.37 5.81 18.51
C VAL A 381 -11.37 4.87 17.87
N SER A 382 -11.63 4.42 16.65
CA SER A 382 -10.72 3.61 15.84
C SER A 382 -10.04 4.46 14.77
N LEU A 383 -8.74 4.28 14.62
CA LEU A 383 -8.02 4.78 13.45
C LEU A 383 -8.00 3.70 12.36
N VAL A 384 -8.53 4.06 11.21
CA VAL A 384 -8.50 3.27 9.97
C VAL A 384 -7.59 3.96 8.96
N SER A 385 -6.50 3.33 8.54
CA SER A 385 -5.54 3.95 7.63
C SER A 385 -4.74 2.90 6.85
N GLY A 386 -4.93 2.82 5.54
CA GLY A 386 -4.19 1.90 4.67
C GLY A 386 -4.26 0.44 5.15
N ARG A 387 -3.18 -0.04 5.76
CA ARG A 387 -3.05 -1.41 6.28
C ARG A 387 -3.50 -1.57 7.73
N VAL A 388 -3.88 -0.51 8.40
CA VAL A 388 -4.43 -0.49 9.75
C VAL A 388 -5.93 -0.37 9.63
N TRP A 389 -6.69 -1.42 10.05
CA TRP A 389 -8.14 -1.45 9.87
C TRP A 389 -8.91 -1.09 11.12
N ASP A 390 -8.36 -1.33 12.31
CA ASP A 390 -8.99 -1.01 13.59
C ASP A 390 -7.94 -0.82 14.69
N LEU A 391 -7.23 0.30 14.66
CA LEU A 391 -6.38 0.66 15.79
C LEU A 391 -7.20 1.46 16.80
N ARG A 392 -7.53 0.82 17.92
CA ARG A 392 -8.49 1.32 18.91
C ARG A 392 -7.86 2.21 19.96
N PHE A 393 -8.60 3.24 20.32
CA PHE A 393 -8.30 4.19 21.40
C PHE A 393 -9.52 4.31 22.30
N GLU A 394 -9.38 3.98 23.56
CA GLU A 394 -10.43 4.10 24.56
C GLU A 394 -10.50 5.54 25.11
N ARG A 395 -11.70 6.03 25.33
CA ARG A 395 -11.92 7.37 25.91
C ARG A 395 -11.48 7.36 27.35
N VAL A 396 -10.59 8.28 27.74
CA VAL A 396 -10.05 8.38 29.10
C VAL A 396 -10.52 9.64 29.83
N ARG A 397 -10.94 10.67 29.08
CA ARG A 397 -11.53 11.91 29.60
C ARG A 397 -12.47 12.57 28.58
#